data_cd42872c8884172184621d8587ef2b39
#
_entry.id   cd42872c8884172184621d8587ef2b39
#
_cell.length_a   1.000
_cell.length_b   1.000
_cell.length_c   1.000
_cell.angle_alpha   90.00
_cell.angle_beta   90.00
_cell.angle_gamma   90.00
#
_symmetry.space_group_name_H-M   'P 1'
#
loop_
_entity.id
_entity.type
_entity.pdbx_description
1 polymer ?
#
loop_
_entity_poly.entity_id
_entity_poly.type
_entity_poly.pdbx_seq_one_letter_code
_entity_poly.pdbx_strand_id
1 'polypeptide(L)'
;KCVLGMCRFVPEKNLHHLVQAFARMKNARGIKLVLAGDTDFEDDYSRSLKEAAKANGVVLTGFVKGRKLHSLLTHCRCYCLPSSHEGLPIALLEAMSYGVEVVVSDIPANLEVGLDRDCYFPVGNIDALVQKLDKIAALPLKHTDYGMSKYDWNRIATQVSEVYLTLTTGNSGMHP
;
A
#
# COMPACT_ATOMS: atom_id res chain seq x y z
N LYS A 1 -15.90 -8.66 2.67
CA LYS A 1 -14.48 -8.93 2.39
C LYS A 1 -14.07 -8.16 1.14
N CYS A 2 -12.93 -7.50 1.13
CA CYS A 2 -12.46 -6.77 -0.04
C CYS A 2 -10.93 -6.87 -0.21
N VAL A 3 -10.47 -6.74 -1.45
CA VAL A 3 -9.11 -6.29 -1.78
C VAL A 3 -9.14 -4.76 -1.73
N LEU A 4 -8.18 -4.14 -1.07
CA LEU A 4 -8.12 -2.69 -0.88
C LEU A 4 -6.90 -2.12 -1.61
N GLY A 5 -7.13 -1.19 -2.54
CA GLY A 5 -6.12 -0.26 -3.03
C GLY A 5 -6.36 1.11 -2.39
N MET A 6 -5.34 1.72 -1.80
CA MET A 6 -5.49 3.00 -1.11
C MET A 6 -4.33 3.94 -1.45
N CYS A 7 -4.58 4.90 -2.33
CA CYS A 7 -3.61 5.91 -2.75
C CYS A 7 -4.28 7.02 -3.58
N ARG A 8 -3.51 8.02 -3.98
CA ARG A 8 -3.95 8.97 -5.01
C ARG A 8 -4.10 8.28 -6.36
N PHE A 9 -5.04 8.74 -7.17
CA PHE A 9 -5.29 8.20 -8.52
C PHE A 9 -4.36 8.88 -9.53
N VAL A 10 -3.10 8.47 -9.52
CA VAL A 10 -2.03 8.96 -10.41
C VAL A 10 -1.34 7.78 -11.10
N PRO A 11 -0.75 8.00 -12.31
CA PRO A 11 -0.22 6.90 -13.14
C PRO A 11 0.76 5.98 -12.43
N GLU A 12 1.69 6.51 -11.65
CA GLU A 12 2.72 5.74 -10.94
C GLU A 12 2.18 4.78 -9.87
N LYS A 13 0.91 4.94 -9.44
CA LYS A 13 0.25 4.01 -8.52
C LYS A 13 -0.31 2.78 -9.20
N ASN A 14 -0.38 2.75 -10.52
CA ASN A 14 -0.79 1.60 -11.34
C ASN A 14 -2.10 0.92 -10.89
N LEU A 15 -3.06 1.69 -10.36
CA LEU A 15 -4.34 1.13 -9.92
C LEU A 15 -5.12 0.44 -11.06
N HIS A 16 -4.88 0.84 -12.31
CA HIS A 16 -5.44 0.18 -13.48
C HIS A 16 -4.96 -1.28 -13.60
N HIS A 17 -3.70 -1.60 -13.21
CA HIS A 17 -3.25 -2.99 -13.13
C HIS A 17 -4.02 -3.79 -12.07
N LEU A 18 -4.32 -3.17 -10.93
CA LEU A 18 -5.11 -3.81 -9.88
C LEU A 18 -6.54 -4.09 -10.35
N VAL A 19 -7.19 -3.14 -11.04
CA VAL A 19 -8.52 -3.32 -11.65
C VAL A 19 -8.49 -4.47 -12.66
N GLN A 20 -7.51 -4.49 -13.56
CA GLN A 20 -7.34 -5.55 -14.56
C GLN A 20 -7.08 -6.92 -13.92
N ALA A 21 -6.21 -6.97 -12.90
CA ALA A 21 -5.94 -8.21 -12.19
C ALA A 21 -7.18 -8.74 -11.47
N PHE A 22 -7.91 -7.88 -10.78
CA PHE A 22 -9.12 -8.26 -10.07
C PHE A 22 -10.20 -8.79 -11.01
N ALA A 23 -10.41 -8.18 -12.17
CA ALA A 23 -11.33 -8.65 -13.20
C ALA A 23 -11.01 -10.06 -13.73
N ARG A 24 -9.73 -10.49 -13.63
CA ARG A 24 -9.22 -11.78 -14.11
C ARG A 24 -9.12 -12.84 -13.00
N MET A 25 -9.40 -12.49 -11.73
CA MET A 25 -9.37 -13.44 -10.62
C MET A 25 -10.39 -14.57 -10.81
N LYS A 26 -9.97 -15.78 -10.51
CA LYS A 26 -10.84 -16.96 -10.50
C LYS A 26 -11.56 -17.15 -9.16
N ASN A 27 -10.95 -16.69 -8.08
CA ASN A 27 -11.41 -16.88 -6.70
C ASN A 27 -12.05 -15.60 -6.10
N ALA A 28 -12.57 -14.70 -6.94
CA ALA A 28 -13.15 -13.44 -6.48
C ALA A 28 -14.56 -13.56 -5.85
N ARG A 29 -15.14 -14.78 -5.73
CA ARG A 29 -16.51 -14.97 -5.26
C ARG A 29 -16.71 -14.38 -3.84
N GLY A 30 -17.60 -13.39 -3.73
CA GLY A 30 -17.90 -12.70 -2.46
C GLY A 30 -16.84 -11.70 -2.01
N ILE A 31 -15.82 -11.42 -2.84
CA ILE A 31 -14.82 -10.38 -2.60
C ILE A 31 -15.12 -9.19 -3.51
N LYS A 32 -14.94 -7.98 -3.00
CA LYS A 32 -15.03 -6.74 -3.78
C LYS A 32 -13.63 -6.11 -3.90
N LEU A 33 -13.35 -5.46 -5.01
CA LEU A 33 -12.25 -4.51 -5.06
C LEU A 33 -12.77 -3.15 -4.58
N VAL A 34 -12.03 -2.54 -3.67
CA VAL A 34 -12.28 -1.20 -3.16
C VAL A 34 -11.06 -0.34 -3.46
N LEU A 35 -11.25 0.77 -4.14
CA LEU A 35 -10.23 1.79 -4.33
C LEU A 35 -10.58 3.00 -3.45
N ALA A 36 -9.75 3.25 -2.44
CA ALA A 36 -9.88 4.35 -1.52
C ALA A 36 -8.87 5.45 -1.87
N GLY A 37 -9.37 6.61 -2.19
CA GLY A 37 -8.60 7.75 -2.67
C GLY A 37 -9.27 8.42 -3.85
N ASP A 38 -8.62 9.41 -4.38
CA ASP A 38 -9.04 10.15 -5.58
C ASP A 38 -7.80 10.87 -6.16
N THR A 39 -8.03 11.75 -7.11
CA THR A 39 -7.03 12.70 -7.61
C THR A 39 -7.34 14.11 -7.10
N ASP A 40 -6.31 14.95 -6.96
CA ASP A 40 -6.50 16.36 -6.62
C ASP A 40 -7.05 17.14 -7.81
N PHE A 41 -6.65 16.75 -9.02
CA PHE A 41 -7.14 17.31 -10.29
C PHE A 41 -7.44 16.16 -11.25
N GLU A 42 -8.61 16.18 -11.86
CA GLU A 42 -9.02 15.14 -12.78
C GLU A 42 -8.27 15.25 -14.10
N ASP A 43 -7.62 14.16 -14.49
CA ASP A 43 -6.85 14.00 -15.73
C ASP A 43 -7.35 12.79 -16.54
N ASP A 44 -6.74 12.53 -17.69
CA ASP A 44 -7.13 11.41 -18.54
C ASP A 44 -6.93 10.06 -17.86
N TYR A 45 -5.87 9.93 -17.06
CA TYR A 45 -5.62 8.70 -16.32
C TYR A 45 -6.71 8.44 -15.28
N SER A 46 -7.01 9.41 -14.43
CA SER A 46 -7.99 9.27 -13.36
C SER A 46 -9.40 9.04 -13.91
N ARG A 47 -9.77 9.69 -15.03
CA ARG A 47 -11.05 9.42 -15.72
C ARG A 47 -11.11 7.98 -16.23
N SER A 48 -10.09 7.54 -16.97
CA SER A 48 -10.02 6.18 -17.51
C SER A 48 -10.02 5.12 -16.40
N LEU A 49 -9.32 5.37 -15.29
CA LEU A 49 -9.33 4.49 -14.13
C LEU A 49 -10.73 4.37 -13.51
N LYS A 50 -11.43 5.49 -13.30
CA LYS A 50 -12.78 5.52 -12.74
C LYS A 50 -13.79 4.79 -13.66
N GLU A 51 -13.67 4.97 -14.97
CA GLU A 51 -14.50 4.26 -15.96
C GLU A 51 -14.24 2.75 -15.92
N ALA A 52 -12.97 2.34 -15.96
CA ALA A 52 -12.59 0.93 -15.86
C ALA A 52 -13.06 0.31 -14.53
N ALA A 53 -12.89 1.02 -13.42
CA ALA A 53 -13.37 0.61 -12.11
C ALA A 53 -14.88 0.39 -12.10
N LYS A 54 -15.66 1.33 -12.63
CA LYS A 54 -17.12 1.24 -12.75
C LYS A 54 -17.56 0.06 -13.62
N ALA A 55 -16.91 -0.14 -14.77
CA ALA A 55 -17.21 -1.24 -15.68
C ALA A 55 -16.96 -2.62 -15.05
N ASN A 56 -16.04 -2.72 -14.10
CA ASN A 56 -15.68 -3.96 -13.40
C ASN A 56 -16.31 -4.08 -12.00
N GLY A 57 -17.29 -3.25 -11.65
CA GLY A 57 -18.00 -3.31 -10.37
C GLY A 57 -17.12 -3.02 -9.15
N VAL A 58 -16.04 -2.25 -9.34
CA VAL A 58 -15.13 -1.79 -8.29
C VAL A 58 -15.80 -0.67 -7.48
N VAL A 59 -15.61 -0.71 -6.18
CA VAL A 59 -16.13 0.32 -5.27
C VAL A 59 -15.13 1.46 -5.16
N LEU A 60 -15.51 2.65 -5.59
CA LEU A 60 -14.74 3.89 -5.41
C LEU A 60 -15.27 4.62 -4.19
N THR A 61 -14.42 4.91 -3.21
CA THR A 61 -14.86 5.55 -1.96
C THR A 61 -14.57 7.05 -1.90
N GLY A 62 -13.75 7.57 -2.84
CA GLY A 62 -13.11 8.87 -2.68
C GLY A 62 -12.09 8.86 -1.53
N PHE A 63 -11.67 10.04 -1.10
CA PHE A 63 -10.79 10.19 0.07
C PHE A 63 -11.52 9.76 1.35
N VAL A 64 -10.90 8.85 2.10
CA VAL A 64 -11.42 8.35 3.38
C VAL A 64 -10.45 8.64 4.51
N LYS A 65 -10.99 8.95 5.70
CA LYS A 65 -10.23 9.25 6.92
C LYS A 65 -10.95 8.70 8.15
N GLY A 66 -10.24 8.65 9.27
CA GLY A 66 -10.80 8.30 10.57
C GLY A 66 -11.52 6.95 10.58
N ARG A 67 -12.72 6.89 11.14
CA ARG A 67 -13.47 5.62 11.31
C ARG A 67 -13.70 4.83 10.02
N LYS A 68 -13.92 5.51 8.89
CA LYS A 68 -14.13 4.83 7.60
C LYS A 68 -12.86 4.12 7.14
N LEU A 69 -11.71 4.79 7.22
CA LEU A 69 -10.41 4.21 6.89
C LEU A 69 -10.07 3.04 7.83
N HIS A 70 -10.22 3.24 9.14
CA HIS A 70 -10.06 2.18 10.13
C HIS A 70 -10.90 0.94 9.79
N SER A 71 -12.19 1.13 9.48
CA SER A 71 -13.08 0.03 9.11
C SER A 71 -12.62 -0.69 7.83
N LEU A 72 -12.16 0.03 6.80
CA LEU A 72 -11.64 -0.58 5.58
C LEU A 72 -10.41 -1.45 5.88
N LEU A 73 -9.43 -0.93 6.60
CA LEU A 73 -8.19 -1.64 6.94
C LEU A 73 -8.46 -2.85 7.86
N THR A 74 -9.31 -2.70 8.86
CA THR A 74 -9.65 -3.80 9.78
C THR A 74 -10.37 -4.97 9.08
N HIS A 75 -11.16 -4.69 8.04
CA HIS A 75 -12.03 -5.70 7.44
C HIS A 75 -11.62 -6.11 6.02
N CYS A 76 -10.59 -5.50 5.43
CA CYS A 76 -10.13 -5.92 4.11
C CYS A 76 -9.44 -7.30 4.18
N ARG A 77 -9.49 -8.00 3.06
CA ARG A 77 -8.85 -9.30 2.88
C ARG A 77 -7.35 -9.15 2.69
N CYS A 78 -6.99 -8.21 1.85
CA CYS A 78 -5.62 -7.79 1.67
C CYS A 78 -5.57 -6.33 1.18
N TYR A 79 -4.45 -5.70 1.44
CA TYR A 79 -4.07 -4.41 0.86
C TYR A 79 -3.15 -4.65 -0.33
N CYS A 80 -3.40 -3.98 -1.45
CA CYS A 80 -2.57 -4.09 -2.65
C CYS A 80 -1.98 -2.73 -3.06
N LEU A 81 -0.66 -2.70 -3.27
CA LEU A 81 0.08 -1.52 -3.72
C LEU A 81 0.88 -1.86 -5.00
N PRO A 82 0.31 -1.68 -6.20
CA PRO A 82 0.94 -2.04 -7.46
C PRO A 82 1.86 -0.96 -8.05
N SER A 83 2.27 0.00 -7.24
CA SER A 83 3.03 1.18 -7.66
C SER A 83 4.30 0.84 -8.43
N SER A 84 4.65 1.68 -9.41
CA SER A 84 5.96 1.68 -10.08
C SER A 84 6.94 2.64 -9.42
N HIS A 85 6.45 3.56 -8.60
CA HIS A 85 7.28 4.51 -7.86
C HIS A 85 6.65 4.86 -6.51
N GLU A 86 7.50 4.84 -5.48
CA GLU A 86 7.21 5.28 -4.11
C GLU A 86 8.46 5.96 -3.53
N GLY A 87 8.24 6.92 -2.62
CA GLY A 87 9.25 7.31 -1.65
C GLY A 87 9.17 6.38 -0.44
N LEU A 88 8.61 6.84 0.66
CA LEU A 88 8.20 5.97 1.76
C LEU A 88 6.73 5.55 1.54
N PRO A 89 6.41 4.25 1.41
CA PRO A 89 5.04 3.79 1.15
C PRO A 89 4.17 3.83 2.42
N ILE A 90 3.81 5.03 2.89
CA ILE A 90 3.10 5.23 4.17
C ILE A 90 1.79 4.43 4.23
N ALA A 91 1.03 4.37 3.13
CA ALA A 91 -0.20 3.60 3.08
C ALA A 91 0.02 2.08 3.25
N LEU A 92 1.17 1.55 2.79
CA LEU A 92 1.58 0.18 3.06
C LEU A 92 1.89 -0.02 4.55
N LEU A 93 2.67 0.89 5.16
CA LEU A 93 2.99 0.83 6.58
C LEU A 93 1.72 0.92 7.45
N GLU A 94 0.77 1.75 7.05
CA GLU A 94 -0.53 1.83 7.70
C GLU A 94 -1.29 0.51 7.60
N ALA A 95 -1.39 -0.12 6.43
CA ALA A 95 -2.01 -1.43 6.28
C ALA A 95 -1.32 -2.52 7.13
N MET A 96 0.01 -2.51 7.18
CA MET A 96 0.81 -3.42 8.02
C MET A 96 0.52 -3.23 9.51
N SER A 97 0.31 -1.99 9.98
CA SER A 97 -0.02 -1.72 11.39
C SER A 97 -1.37 -2.30 11.82
N TYR A 98 -2.26 -2.58 10.87
CA TYR A 98 -3.52 -3.31 11.09
C TYR A 98 -3.37 -4.83 10.93
N GLY A 99 -2.17 -5.33 10.66
CA GLY A 99 -1.94 -6.76 10.44
C GLY A 99 -2.59 -7.34 9.18
N VAL A 100 -2.94 -6.48 8.22
CA VAL A 100 -3.57 -6.88 6.96
C VAL A 100 -2.55 -7.59 6.08
N GLU A 101 -2.95 -8.68 5.41
CA GLU A 101 -2.11 -9.27 4.36
C GLU A 101 -1.86 -8.25 3.25
N VAL A 102 -0.61 -8.15 2.79
CA VAL A 102 -0.22 -7.17 1.78
C VAL A 102 0.31 -7.84 0.51
N VAL A 103 0.01 -7.24 -0.64
CA VAL A 103 0.55 -7.61 -1.95
C VAL A 103 1.09 -6.34 -2.60
N VAL A 104 2.39 -6.30 -2.85
CA VAL A 104 3.07 -5.09 -3.31
C VAL A 104 4.00 -5.38 -4.48
N SER A 105 4.21 -4.40 -5.35
CA SER A 105 5.23 -4.48 -6.39
C SER A 105 6.64 -4.54 -5.80
N ASP A 106 7.58 -5.15 -6.52
CA ASP A 106 8.98 -5.36 -6.12
C ASP A 106 9.89 -4.15 -6.40
N ILE A 107 9.37 -2.94 -6.31
CA ILE A 107 10.15 -1.72 -6.44
C ILE A 107 11.06 -1.49 -5.22
N PRO A 108 12.19 -0.77 -5.35
CA PRO A 108 13.15 -0.58 -4.26
C PRO A 108 12.50 -0.11 -2.94
N ALA A 109 11.65 0.90 -2.98
CA ALA A 109 11.01 1.44 -1.78
C ALA A 109 10.13 0.41 -1.05
N ASN A 110 9.46 -0.49 -1.77
CA ASN A 110 8.69 -1.57 -1.17
C ASN A 110 9.60 -2.69 -0.63
N LEU A 111 10.70 -2.99 -1.33
CA LEU A 111 11.68 -4.00 -0.88
C LEU A 111 12.39 -3.58 0.41
N GLU A 112 12.67 -2.28 0.59
CA GLU A 112 13.25 -1.71 1.82
C GLU A 112 12.36 -1.91 3.06
N VAL A 113 11.06 -2.11 2.87
CA VAL A 113 10.15 -2.45 3.98
C VAL A 113 10.50 -3.79 4.61
N GLY A 114 11.05 -4.73 3.82
CA GLY A 114 11.54 -6.03 4.30
C GLY A 114 10.41 -7.02 4.59
N LEU A 115 9.42 -7.09 3.72
CA LEU A 115 8.34 -8.08 3.78
C LEU A 115 8.82 -9.47 3.34
N ASP A 116 8.05 -10.50 3.66
CA ASP A 116 8.27 -11.83 3.11
C ASP A 116 8.17 -11.83 1.58
N ARG A 117 8.96 -12.67 0.92
CA ARG A 117 8.99 -12.78 -0.56
C ARG A 117 7.61 -13.05 -1.17
N ASP A 118 6.76 -13.72 -0.45
CA ASP A 118 5.39 -14.02 -0.89
C ASP A 118 4.50 -12.77 -1.01
N CYS A 119 4.87 -11.66 -0.38
CA CYS A 119 4.15 -10.39 -0.48
C CYS A 119 4.43 -9.64 -1.78
N TYR A 120 5.53 -9.97 -2.49
CA TYR A 120 5.95 -9.23 -3.67
C TYR A 120 5.49 -9.88 -4.98
N PHE A 121 5.28 -9.04 -5.98
CA PHE A 121 5.12 -9.44 -7.38
C PHE A 121 5.93 -8.49 -8.29
N PRO A 122 6.41 -8.96 -9.46
CA PRO A 122 7.16 -8.11 -10.38
C PRO A 122 6.31 -6.93 -10.86
N VAL A 123 6.83 -5.71 -10.74
CA VAL A 123 6.14 -4.48 -11.14
C VAL A 123 5.66 -4.57 -12.59
N GLY A 124 4.40 -4.20 -12.83
CA GLY A 124 3.79 -4.29 -14.17
C GLY A 124 3.33 -5.69 -14.60
N ASN A 125 3.68 -6.74 -13.87
CA ASN A 125 3.26 -8.10 -14.20
C ASN A 125 1.87 -8.42 -13.62
N ILE A 126 0.84 -8.19 -14.45
CA ILE A 126 -0.56 -8.40 -14.07
C ILE A 126 -0.86 -9.89 -13.80
N ASP A 127 -0.25 -10.82 -14.54
CA ASP A 127 -0.47 -12.26 -14.34
C ASP A 127 0.05 -12.72 -12.97
N ALA A 128 1.23 -12.24 -12.57
CA ALA A 128 1.76 -12.50 -11.23
C ALA A 128 0.86 -11.88 -10.14
N LEU A 129 0.32 -10.68 -10.36
CA LEU A 129 -0.62 -10.05 -9.45
C LEU A 129 -1.92 -10.87 -9.32
N VAL A 130 -2.49 -11.35 -10.43
CA VAL A 130 -3.66 -12.25 -10.41
C VAL A 130 -3.39 -13.49 -9.55
N GLN A 131 -2.24 -14.15 -9.76
CA GLN A 131 -1.87 -15.36 -8.99
C GLN A 131 -1.77 -15.07 -7.48
N LYS A 132 -1.16 -13.93 -7.10
CA LYS A 132 -1.06 -13.51 -5.69
C LYS A 132 -2.43 -13.26 -5.07
N LEU A 133 -3.29 -12.51 -5.76
CA LEU A 133 -4.64 -12.21 -5.28
C LEU A 133 -5.51 -13.47 -5.19
N ASP A 134 -5.45 -14.36 -6.17
CA ASP A 134 -6.17 -15.65 -6.15
C ASP A 134 -5.69 -16.55 -5.00
N LYS A 135 -4.37 -16.62 -4.75
CA LYS A 135 -3.79 -17.36 -3.62
C LYS A 135 -4.35 -16.86 -2.30
N ILE A 136 -4.31 -15.53 -2.08
CA ILE A 136 -4.84 -14.92 -0.86
C ILE A 136 -6.35 -15.14 -0.74
N ALA A 137 -7.10 -14.99 -1.81
CA ALA A 137 -8.55 -15.17 -1.80
C ALA A 137 -8.98 -16.60 -1.39
N ALA A 138 -8.20 -17.60 -1.74
CA ALA A 138 -8.46 -19.00 -1.45
C ALA A 138 -8.13 -19.42 0.00
N LEU A 139 -7.26 -18.68 0.69
CA LEU A 139 -6.81 -19.02 2.04
C LEU A 139 -7.76 -18.46 3.12
N PRO A 140 -7.75 -18.96 4.37
CA PRO A 140 -8.39 -18.32 5.50
C PRO A 140 -7.86 -16.90 5.73
N LEU A 141 -8.68 -16.01 6.33
CA LEU A 141 -8.21 -14.68 6.74
C LEU A 141 -7.07 -14.84 7.76
N LYS A 142 -5.96 -14.19 7.50
CA LYS A 142 -4.80 -14.19 8.39
C LYS A 142 -4.53 -12.76 8.87
N HIS A 143 -4.21 -12.64 10.15
CA HIS A 143 -3.63 -11.43 10.72
C HIS A 143 -2.12 -11.63 10.83
N THR A 144 -1.33 -10.73 10.29
CA THR A 144 0.14 -10.83 10.24
C THR A 144 0.76 -9.80 11.16
N ASP A 145 1.66 -10.23 12.04
CA ASP A 145 2.51 -9.31 12.79
C ASP A 145 3.74 -8.95 11.94
N TYR A 146 3.85 -7.69 11.59
CA TYR A 146 4.94 -7.16 10.76
C TYR A 146 6.07 -6.54 11.57
N GLY A 147 6.04 -6.58 12.89
CA GLY A 147 7.11 -6.05 13.73
C GLY A 147 7.31 -4.54 13.53
N MET A 148 6.27 -3.73 13.69
CA MET A 148 6.24 -2.29 13.33
C MET A 148 7.14 -1.39 14.18
N SER A 149 7.90 -1.91 15.14
CA SER A 149 8.72 -1.13 16.09
C SER A 149 9.76 -0.21 15.41
N LYS A 150 10.26 -0.59 14.23
CA LYS A 150 11.21 0.26 13.47
C LYS A 150 10.57 1.55 12.90
N TYR A 151 9.23 1.60 12.84
CA TYR A 151 8.46 2.75 12.38
C TYR A 151 7.81 3.52 13.53
N ASP A 152 8.21 3.26 14.78
CA ASP A 152 7.75 4.02 15.95
C ASP A 152 8.31 5.45 15.91
N TRP A 153 7.41 6.42 15.95
CA TRP A 153 7.78 7.84 15.82
C TRP A 153 8.64 8.35 16.98
N ASN A 154 8.46 7.83 18.19
CA ASN A 154 9.28 8.25 19.34
C ASN A 154 10.73 7.77 19.14
N ARG A 155 10.90 6.54 18.67
CA ARG A 155 12.21 5.99 18.32
C ARG A 155 12.90 6.79 17.22
N ILE A 156 12.17 7.10 16.14
CA ILE A 156 12.69 7.91 15.03
C ILE A 156 13.08 9.31 15.52
N ALA A 157 12.24 9.97 16.32
CA ALA A 157 12.52 11.28 16.88
C ALA A 157 13.76 11.26 17.77
N THR A 158 13.94 10.22 18.60
CA THR A 158 15.13 10.05 19.42
C THR A 158 16.39 9.94 18.55
N GLN A 159 16.38 9.08 17.53
CA GLN A 159 17.52 8.91 16.61
C GLN A 159 17.87 10.22 15.88
N VAL A 160 16.87 10.98 15.42
CA VAL A 160 17.10 12.28 14.78
C VAL A 160 17.70 13.28 15.78
N SER A 161 17.22 13.32 17.01
CA SER A 161 17.75 14.17 18.08
C SER A 161 19.21 13.85 18.41
N GLU A 162 19.59 12.57 18.45
CA GLU A 162 20.97 12.12 18.67
C GLU A 162 21.91 12.61 17.56
N VAL A 163 21.47 12.57 16.29
CA VAL A 163 22.25 13.12 15.17
C VAL A 163 22.50 14.62 15.36
N TYR A 164 21.46 15.39 15.70
CA TYR A 164 21.62 16.83 15.96
C TYR A 164 22.58 17.11 17.14
N LEU A 165 22.46 16.38 18.22
CA LEU A 165 23.36 16.53 19.38
C LEU A 165 24.81 16.25 18.99
N THR A 166 25.07 15.20 18.22
CA THR A 166 26.42 14.85 17.76
C THR A 166 27.05 15.97 16.93
N LEU A 167 26.26 16.58 16.03
CA LEU A 167 26.72 17.69 15.18
C LEU A 167 27.00 18.97 15.98
N THR A 168 26.21 19.23 17.02
CA THR A 168 26.38 20.45 17.84
C THR A 168 27.53 20.32 18.85
N THR A 169 27.78 19.12 19.38
CA THR A 169 28.87 18.86 20.34
C THR A 169 30.22 18.65 19.66
N GLY A 170 30.24 18.13 18.41
CA GLY A 170 31.48 17.93 17.64
C GLY A 170 32.15 19.23 17.14
N ASN A 171 31.44 20.37 17.19
CA ASN A 171 31.96 21.67 16.69
C ASN A 171 32.60 22.54 17.80
N SER A 172 32.72 22.02 19.02
CA SER A 172 33.32 22.79 20.16
C SER A 172 34.84 22.70 20.25
N GLY A 173 35.51 22.15 19.23
CA GLY A 173 36.94 21.83 19.24
C GLY A 173 37.81 22.59 18.24
N MET A 174 37.30 23.66 17.55
CA MET A 174 38.15 24.44 16.66
C MET A 174 37.88 25.96 16.86
N HIS A 175 38.50 26.52 17.86
CA HIS A 175 38.93 27.93 17.82
C HIS A 175 40.36 28.00 18.29
N PRO A 176 41.27 28.65 17.49
CA PRO A 176 42.68 28.84 17.81
C PRO A 176 42.85 29.83 18.95
#